data_54eca471beebba9306288082081f4048
#
_entry.id   54eca471beebba9306288082081f4048
#
_cell.length_a   1.000
_cell.length_b   1.000
_cell.length_c   1.000
_cell.angle_alpha   90.00
_cell.angle_beta   90.00
_cell.angle_gamma   90.00
#
_symmetry.space_group_name_H-M   'P 1'
#
loop_
_entity.id
_entity.type
_entity.pdbx_description
1 polymer ?
#
loop_
_entity_poly.entity_id
_entity_poly.type
_entity_poly.pdbx_seq_one_letter_code
_entity_poly.pdbx_strand_id
1 'polypeptide(L)'
;MMRKRIAAWALTACMALTLLPLHAGAVPISGPSATETVLPTQVTAAAEENTVHALQAAGLPVYTLQKMGNDRENLVLLLLGDGYTQDQQQQFLQEARVQLGRLMALEPYSRLAHRINVYAVPAVSNEAGLSTENTKLDTYFGLTTLFETKSIGFRSDTDGEARVNAIRADLERLCLDEGAFVDNIHMFVNTNASVGSASGIYSFSTGGAEDYAMAHELSHSVGKLGDEYGLDTRSPNVSTGSDIKWKKMMGYRSIIARENNDGRVLIPTAFRCNMYQSNRPFCEVCRLALVRRMFSTERIQNGMELYVADPEVTTAHNNTEDSELYRVTQKNLLNKVQNISDLSLSLRTVIQNLSDRERKVKLVLGVV
;
A
#
# COMPACT_ATOMS: atom_id res chain seq x y z
N MET A 1 -26.87 20.51 -4.31
CA MET A 1 -25.71 19.63 -4.06
C MET A 1 -25.80 18.43 -4.98
N MET A 2 -25.06 18.46 -6.08
CA MET A 2 -25.02 17.38 -7.07
C MET A 2 -24.07 16.28 -6.61
N ARG A 3 -24.59 15.09 -6.29
CA ARG A 3 -23.79 13.90 -6.02
C ARG A 3 -23.15 13.44 -7.34
N LYS A 4 -21.83 13.64 -7.49
CA LYS A 4 -21.06 13.10 -8.62
C LYS A 4 -21.06 11.58 -8.52
N ARG A 5 -21.64 10.90 -9.48
CA ARG A 5 -21.58 9.44 -9.64
C ARG A 5 -20.24 9.07 -10.29
N ILE A 6 -19.36 8.48 -9.53
CA ILE A 6 -18.12 7.89 -10.06
C ILE A 6 -18.50 6.51 -10.61
N ALA A 7 -18.44 6.35 -11.91
CA ALA A 7 -18.67 5.07 -12.56
C ALA A 7 -17.35 4.30 -12.66
N ALA A 8 -17.22 3.21 -11.91
CA ALA A 8 -16.19 2.21 -12.15
C ALA A 8 -16.70 1.24 -13.24
N TRP A 9 -15.95 1.09 -14.32
CA TRP A 9 -16.28 0.20 -15.42
C TRP A 9 -15.50 -1.10 -15.30
N ALA A 10 -16.18 -2.21 -15.22
CA ALA A 10 -15.58 -3.51 -15.45
C ALA A 10 -15.79 -3.87 -16.92
N LEU A 11 -14.73 -3.90 -17.71
CA LEU A 11 -14.77 -4.32 -19.10
C LEU A 11 -14.43 -5.80 -19.18
N THR A 12 -15.37 -6.62 -19.61
CA THR A 12 -15.12 -8.02 -19.96
C THR A 12 -15.08 -8.06 -21.49
N ALA A 13 -13.88 -8.21 -22.05
CA ALA A 13 -13.72 -8.43 -23.49
C ALA A 13 -13.46 -9.93 -23.73
N CYS A 14 -14.41 -10.63 -24.35
CA CYS A 14 -14.18 -11.95 -24.95
C CYS A 14 -13.75 -11.73 -26.39
N MET A 15 -12.51 -12.06 -26.75
CA MET A 15 -12.04 -12.09 -28.12
C MET A 15 -11.73 -13.52 -28.51
N ALA A 16 -12.44 -14.02 -29.54
CA ALA A 16 -12.00 -15.22 -30.25
C ALA A 16 -10.95 -14.80 -31.28
N LEU A 17 -9.72 -15.27 -31.12
CA LEU A 17 -8.64 -15.01 -32.05
C LEU A 17 -8.49 -16.22 -32.97
N THR A 18 -8.82 -16.07 -34.26
CA THR A 18 -8.48 -17.04 -35.29
C THR A 18 -7.07 -16.75 -35.80
N LEU A 19 -6.11 -17.58 -35.43
CA LEU A 19 -4.72 -17.48 -35.89
C LEU A 19 -4.56 -18.21 -37.23
N LEU A 20 -4.06 -17.52 -38.24
CA LEU A 20 -3.58 -18.12 -39.50
C LEU A 20 -2.27 -18.86 -39.26
N PRO A 21 -2.02 -20.00 -39.93
CA PRO A 21 -0.82 -20.79 -39.68
C PRO A 21 0.45 -20.08 -40.18
N LEU A 22 1.34 -19.76 -39.27
CA LEU A 22 2.72 -19.34 -39.56
C LEU A 22 3.63 -20.58 -39.61
N HIS A 23 4.28 -20.78 -40.75
CA HIS A 23 5.33 -21.79 -40.87
C HIS A 23 6.55 -21.34 -40.06
N ALA A 24 6.86 -22.05 -38.98
CA ALA A 24 8.04 -21.81 -38.16
C ALA A 24 9.21 -22.64 -38.66
N GLY A 25 10.21 -21.97 -39.22
CA GLY A 25 11.54 -22.52 -39.38
C GLY A 25 12.25 -22.54 -38.03
N ALA A 26 12.65 -23.73 -37.57
CA ALA A 26 13.37 -23.90 -36.32
C ALA A 26 14.82 -23.38 -36.42
N VAL A 27 15.15 -22.38 -35.63
CA VAL A 27 16.53 -21.98 -35.33
C VAL A 27 16.85 -22.45 -33.90
N PRO A 28 17.95 -23.18 -33.67
CA PRO A 28 18.30 -23.62 -32.32
C PRO A 28 18.86 -22.46 -31.52
N ILE A 29 18.16 -22.06 -30.47
CA ILE A 29 18.66 -21.11 -29.49
C ILE A 29 19.20 -21.92 -28.31
N SER A 30 20.50 -21.85 -28.12
CA SER A 30 21.18 -22.30 -26.92
C SER A 30 20.76 -21.39 -25.74
N GLY A 31 20.02 -21.97 -24.79
CA GLY A 31 19.56 -21.24 -23.60
C GLY A 31 20.68 -21.00 -22.62
N PRO A 32 20.66 -19.84 -21.94
CA PRO A 32 21.48 -19.65 -20.75
C PRO A 32 20.87 -20.38 -19.56
N SER A 33 21.74 -21.00 -18.80
CA SER A 33 21.57 -21.70 -17.54
C SER A 33 20.67 -20.91 -16.55
N ALA A 34 19.81 -21.66 -15.85
CA ALA A 34 18.98 -21.15 -14.77
C ALA A 34 19.86 -20.49 -13.69
N THR A 35 19.81 -19.18 -13.64
CA THR A 35 20.29 -18.41 -12.50
C THR A 35 19.15 -18.29 -11.49
N GLU A 36 19.35 -18.88 -10.34
CA GLU A 36 18.61 -18.68 -9.12
C GLU A 36 18.38 -17.17 -8.91
N THR A 37 17.12 -16.75 -8.83
CA THR A 37 16.79 -15.37 -8.49
C THR A 37 17.01 -15.22 -6.98
N VAL A 38 18.24 -14.93 -6.62
CA VAL A 38 18.57 -14.41 -5.30
C VAL A 38 17.93 -13.04 -5.17
N LEU A 39 17.00 -12.90 -4.24
CA LEU A 39 16.51 -11.62 -3.77
C LEU A 39 17.73 -10.74 -3.45
N PRO A 40 17.76 -9.47 -3.84
CA PRO A 40 18.86 -8.59 -3.50
C PRO A 40 18.86 -8.32 -2.00
N THR A 41 19.59 -9.16 -1.28
CA THR A 41 20.04 -8.89 0.09
C THR A 41 21.36 -8.15 -0.07
N GLN A 42 21.28 -6.85 -0.25
CA GLN A 42 22.32 -5.87 0.12
C GLN A 42 21.97 -4.52 -0.53
N VAL A 43 21.19 -3.73 0.20
CA VAL A 43 21.34 -2.28 0.09
C VAL A 43 22.64 -1.97 0.82
N THR A 44 23.74 -1.90 0.10
CA THR A 44 25.00 -1.39 0.60
C THR A 44 24.75 0.06 1.01
N ALA A 45 24.84 0.31 2.31
CA ALA A 45 24.90 1.63 2.89
C ALA A 45 26.23 2.28 2.53
N ALA A 46 26.30 2.94 1.39
CA ALA A 46 27.23 4.02 1.15
C ALA A 46 26.45 5.32 1.45
N ALA A 47 26.37 5.66 2.73
CA ALA A 47 26.01 7.00 3.15
C ALA A 47 27.20 7.90 2.81
N GLU A 48 27.17 8.58 1.67
CA GLU A 48 27.94 9.81 1.53
C GLU A 48 27.39 10.80 2.55
N GLU A 49 28.20 11.12 3.55
CA GLU A 49 28.06 12.29 4.40
C GLU A 49 28.20 13.55 3.54
N ASN A 50 27.17 13.89 2.80
CA ASN A 50 27.02 15.25 2.31
C ASN A 50 26.52 16.09 3.48
N THR A 51 27.35 16.95 3.99
CA THR A 51 27.03 18.07 4.88
C THR A 51 26.12 19.06 4.12
N VAL A 52 24.90 18.66 3.87
CA VAL A 52 23.79 19.54 3.51
C VAL A 52 23.40 20.23 4.80
N HIS A 53 23.22 21.54 4.78
CA HIS A 53 22.61 22.29 5.89
C HIS A 53 21.38 21.50 6.34
N ALA A 54 21.45 20.94 7.54
CA ALA A 54 20.42 20.01 8.01
C ALA A 54 19.07 20.75 8.02
N LEU A 55 18.15 20.33 7.20
CA LEU A 55 16.77 20.79 7.26
C LEU A 55 16.27 20.55 8.69
N GLN A 56 15.56 21.51 9.25
CA GLN A 56 15.05 21.41 10.63
C GLN A 56 13.55 21.73 10.65
N ALA A 57 12.83 21.00 11.49
CA ALA A 57 11.45 21.25 11.82
C ALA A 57 11.28 21.24 13.34
N ALA A 58 10.76 22.31 13.92
CA ALA A 58 10.67 22.53 15.35
C ALA A 58 12.02 22.36 16.08
N GLY A 59 13.14 22.76 15.43
CA GLY A 59 14.48 22.61 15.98
C GLY A 59 15.06 21.19 15.91
N LEU A 60 14.34 20.22 15.33
CA LEU A 60 14.78 18.85 15.16
C LEU A 60 15.30 18.61 13.73
N PRO A 61 16.30 17.73 13.54
CA PRO A 61 16.83 17.41 12.21
C PRO A 61 15.78 16.67 11.36
N VAL A 62 15.68 17.02 10.08
CA VAL A 62 14.81 16.35 9.11
C VAL A 62 15.66 15.50 8.19
N TYR A 63 15.30 14.23 8.08
CA TYR A 63 15.93 13.27 7.17
C TYR A 63 15.00 12.96 6.01
N THR A 64 15.46 13.17 4.80
CA THR A 64 14.75 12.75 3.59
C THR A 64 15.05 11.27 3.34
N LEU A 65 14.09 10.39 3.59
CA LEU A 65 14.25 8.96 3.35
C LEU A 65 13.93 8.59 1.89
N GLN A 66 13.00 9.31 1.26
CA GLN A 66 12.65 9.15 -0.15
C GLN A 66 12.13 10.47 -0.70
N LYS A 67 12.70 10.94 -1.82
CA LYS A 67 12.23 12.11 -2.57
C LYS A 67 12.18 11.75 -4.05
N MET A 68 10.97 11.53 -4.56
CA MET A 68 10.76 11.02 -5.93
C MET A 68 10.23 12.10 -6.88
N GLY A 69 9.86 13.26 -6.37
CA GLY A 69 9.33 14.37 -7.16
C GLY A 69 8.90 15.52 -6.28
N ASN A 70 8.16 16.47 -6.88
CA ASN A 70 7.62 17.63 -6.18
C ASN A 70 6.61 17.18 -5.09
N ASP A 71 6.70 17.75 -3.89
CA ASP A 71 5.84 17.38 -2.76
C ASP A 71 4.36 17.74 -2.99
N ARG A 72 4.06 18.76 -3.77
CA ARG A 72 2.66 19.11 -4.12
C ARG A 72 1.97 18.02 -4.95
N GLU A 73 2.76 17.28 -5.72
CA GLU A 73 2.26 16.27 -6.66
C GLU A 73 2.29 14.86 -6.05
N ASN A 74 3.13 14.67 -5.04
CA ASN A 74 3.37 13.39 -4.41
C ASN A 74 2.64 13.28 -3.06
N LEU A 75 2.35 12.05 -2.66
CA LEU A 75 1.95 11.74 -1.29
C LEU A 75 3.15 12.02 -0.38
N VAL A 76 2.95 12.84 0.65
CA VAL A 76 4.00 13.16 1.63
C VAL A 76 3.72 12.43 2.93
N LEU A 77 4.63 11.55 3.32
CA LEU A 77 4.61 10.82 4.58
C LEU A 77 5.65 11.41 5.54
N LEU A 78 5.23 11.69 6.77
CA LEU A 78 6.11 12.06 7.88
C LEU A 78 6.21 10.88 8.85
N LEU A 79 7.45 10.43 9.11
CA LEU A 79 7.76 9.38 10.07
C LEU A 79 8.35 9.99 11.33
N LEU A 80 7.80 9.66 12.48
CA LEU A 80 8.25 10.12 13.80
C LEU A 80 8.54 8.92 14.70
N GLY A 81 9.37 9.12 15.73
CA GLY A 81 9.69 8.08 16.71
C GLY A 81 9.41 8.56 18.13
N ASP A 82 8.70 7.80 18.93
CA ASP A 82 8.51 8.05 20.37
C ASP A 82 9.13 6.96 21.23
N GLY A 83 9.70 7.37 22.36
CA GLY A 83 10.40 6.46 23.27
C GLY A 83 11.80 6.03 22.80
N TYR A 84 12.40 6.75 21.86
CA TYR A 84 13.80 6.56 21.46
C TYR A 84 14.67 7.62 22.15
N THR A 85 15.61 7.16 23.00
CA THR A 85 16.55 8.03 23.69
C THR A 85 17.64 8.55 22.74
N GLN A 86 18.53 9.41 23.22
CA GLN A 86 19.61 10.02 22.41
C GLN A 86 20.49 8.99 21.70
N ASP A 87 20.83 7.92 22.39
CA ASP A 87 21.64 6.80 21.88
C ASP A 87 20.86 5.87 20.93
N GLN A 88 19.53 5.95 20.93
CA GLN A 88 18.64 5.15 20.09
C GLN A 88 18.16 5.88 18.83
N GLN A 89 18.60 7.10 18.54
CA GLN A 89 18.14 7.84 17.35
C GLN A 89 18.53 7.15 16.04
N GLN A 90 19.69 6.51 15.98
CA GLN A 90 20.09 5.72 14.81
C GLN A 90 19.25 4.44 14.67
N GLN A 91 18.83 3.84 15.78
CA GLN A 91 17.90 2.72 15.76
C GLN A 91 16.57 3.14 15.12
N PHE A 92 15.97 4.26 15.54
CA PHE A 92 14.75 4.81 14.95
C PHE A 92 14.88 4.97 13.43
N LEU A 93 15.96 5.63 12.97
CA LEU A 93 16.17 5.86 11.54
C LEU A 93 16.34 4.55 10.76
N GLN A 94 16.99 3.55 11.35
CA GLN A 94 17.14 2.23 10.74
C GLN A 94 15.80 1.50 10.66
N GLU A 95 15.01 1.49 11.72
CA GLU A 95 13.68 0.90 11.75
C GLU A 95 12.75 1.58 10.75
N ALA A 96 12.77 2.92 10.68
CA ALA A 96 12.00 3.68 9.69
C ALA A 96 12.34 3.28 8.26
N ARG A 97 13.64 3.09 7.92
CA ARG A 97 14.05 2.62 6.59
C ARG A 97 13.61 1.20 6.30
N VAL A 98 13.72 0.30 7.27
CA VAL A 98 13.29 -1.10 7.11
C VAL A 98 11.78 -1.17 6.87
N GLN A 99 11.00 -0.47 7.67
CA GLN A 99 9.55 -0.44 7.54
C GLN A 99 9.10 0.24 6.24
N LEU A 100 9.77 1.30 5.81
CA LEU A 100 9.56 1.93 4.51
C LEU A 100 9.83 0.94 3.37
N GLY A 101 10.94 0.20 3.43
CA GLY A 101 11.26 -0.83 2.44
C GLY A 101 10.17 -1.91 2.34
N ARG A 102 9.63 -2.35 3.47
CA ARG A 102 8.51 -3.30 3.53
C ARG A 102 7.23 -2.70 2.93
N LEU A 103 6.91 -1.45 3.26
CA LEU A 103 5.77 -0.74 2.67
C LEU A 103 5.89 -0.69 1.15
N MET A 104 7.08 -0.28 0.64
CA MET A 104 7.35 -0.17 -0.79
C MET A 104 7.44 -1.52 -1.52
N ALA A 105 7.48 -2.65 -0.81
CA ALA A 105 7.36 -3.98 -1.40
C ALA A 105 5.90 -4.42 -1.64
N LEU A 106 4.92 -3.71 -1.07
CA LEU A 106 3.50 -4.05 -1.19
C LEU A 106 2.80 -3.22 -2.26
N GLU A 107 2.03 -3.87 -3.14
CA GLU A 107 1.07 -3.18 -4.01
C GLU A 107 -0.07 -2.55 -3.17
N PRO A 108 -0.49 -1.32 -3.44
CA PRO A 108 -0.12 -0.48 -4.58
C PRO A 108 1.09 0.45 -4.32
N TYR A 109 1.68 0.44 -3.13
CA TYR A 109 2.80 1.32 -2.78
C TYR A 109 4.03 1.08 -3.67
N SER A 110 4.35 -0.18 -3.99
CA SER A 110 5.45 -0.55 -4.88
C SER A 110 5.32 0.09 -6.27
N ARG A 111 4.15 0.00 -6.86
CA ARG A 111 3.87 0.58 -8.19
C ARG A 111 3.86 2.10 -8.16
N LEU A 112 3.48 2.69 -7.05
CA LEU A 112 3.32 4.12 -6.87
C LEU A 112 4.48 4.75 -6.09
N ALA A 113 5.56 4.01 -5.83
CA ALA A 113 6.72 4.48 -5.08
C ALA A 113 7.29 5.79 -5.64
N HIS A 114 7.26 5.96 -6.98
CA HIS A 114 7.69 7.18 -7.67
C HIS A 114 6.80 8.41 -7.41
N ARG A 115 5.69 8.25 -6.69
CA ARG A 115 4.74 9.29 -6.33
C ARG A 115 4.61 9.48 -4.81
N ILE A 116 5.59 8.98 -4.05
CA ILE A 116 5.59 9.06 -2.59
C ILE A 116 6.91 9.65 -2.14
N ASN A 117 6.83 10.73 -1.36
CA ASN A 117 7.95 11.34 -0.68
C ASN A 117 7.85 11.05 0.82
N VAL A 118 8.98 10.77 1.46
CA VAL A 118 9.02 10.34 2.87
C VAL A 118 10.11 11.08 3.61
N TYR A 119 9.70 11.69 4.71
CA TYR A 119 10.57 12.42 5.62
C TYR A 119 10.52 11.79 7.01
N ALA A 120 11.64 11.79 7.72
CA ALA A 120 11.72 11.31 9.08
C ALA A 120 12.31 12.39 9.99
N VAL A 121 11.75 12.54 11.18
CA VAL A 121 12.21 13.47 12.19
C VAL A 121 12.45 12.70 13.48
N PRO A 122 13.71 12.42 13.83
CA PRO A 122 14.07 11.82 15.11
C PRO A 122 13.85 12.82 16.24
N ALA A 123 13.14 12.39 17.28
CA ALA A 123 12.87 13.16 18.47
C ALA A 123 13.40 12.42 19.71
N VAL A 124 14.24 13.09 20.50
CA VAL A 124 14.91 12.48 21.64
C VAL A 124 13.96 12.43 22.83
N SER A 125 13.64 11.22 23.29
CA SER A 125 12.92 10.95 24.53
C SER A 125 13.89 10.85 25.72
N ASN A 126 13.47 11.29 26.90
CA ASN A 126 14.26 11.13 28.11
C ASN A 126 14.24 9.68 28.60
N GLU A 127 13.16 8.95 28.36
CA GLU A 127 13.02 7.55 28.70
C GLU A 127 12.66 6.71 27.48
N ALA A 128 13.19 5.49 27.43
CA ALA A 128 12.90 4.53 26.36
C ALA A 128 11.58 3.80 26.61
N GLY A 129 10.82 3.57 25.54
CA GLY A 129 9.65 2.70 25.60
C GLY A 129 8.33 3.41 25.33
N LEU A 130 7.23 2.70 25.62
CA LEU A 130 5.85 3.12 25.46
C LEU A 130 5.18 3.19 26.84
N SER A 131 4.52 4.31 27.15
CA SER A 131 3.72 4.43 28.36
C SER A 131 2.51 3.48 28.34
N THR A 132 2.04 3.13 29.50
CA THR A 132 0.80 2.36 29.72
C THR A 132 -0.05 3.05 30.77
N GLU A 133 -1.24 2.56 31.06
CA GLU A 133 -2.08 3.08 32.17
C GLU A 133 -1.32 3.10 33.50
N ASN A 134 -0.46 2.10 33.73
CA ASN A 134 0.23 1.90 35.01
C ASN A 134 1.66 2.49 35.02
N THR A 135 2.22 2.81 33.86
CA THR A 135 3.59 3.29 33.71
C THR A 135 3.63 4.50 32.81
N LYS A 136 3.96 5.65 33.36
CA LYS A 136 4.17 6.90 32.63
C LYS A 136 5.66 7.09 32.40
N LEU A 137 6.08 7.08 31.14
CA LEU A 137 7.43 7.38 30.72
C LEU A 137 7.53 8.81 30.20
N ASP A 138 8.67 9.43 30.40
CA ASP A 138 8.98 10.77 29.88
C ASP A 138 9.48 10.66 28.43
N THR A 139 8.56 10.36 27.53
CA THR A 139 8.84 10.28 26.10
C THR A 139 8.50 11.59 25.40
N TYR A 140 9.13 11.86 24.24
CA TYR A 140 9.02 13.16 23.55
C TYR A 140 7.58 13.50 23.17
N PHE A 141 6.81 12.54 22.63
CA PHE A 141 5.43 12.74 22.22
C PHE A 141 4.42 12.24 23.26
N GLY A 142 4.86 11.55 24.30
CA GLY A 142 3.97 11.05 25.34
C GLY A 142 2.94 10.05 24.84
N LEU A 143 3.33 9.16 23.93
CA LEU A 143 2.43 8.11 23.48
C LEU A 143 2.20 7.06 24.56
N THR A 144 1.00 6.50 24.57
CA THR A 144 0.58 5.50 25.54
C THR A 144 -0.35 4.46 24.90
N THR A 145 -0.43 3.28 25.51
CA THR A 145 -1.53 2.35 25.21
C THR A 145 -2.82 2.90 25.80
N LEU A 146 -3.91 2.84 25.04
CA LEU A 146 -5.25 3.24 25.44
C LEU A 146 -6.07 2.02 25.84
N PHE A 147 -6.65 2.05 27.06
CA PHE A 147 -7.68 1.13 27.56
C PHE A 147 -7.42 -0.35 27.23
N GLU A 148 -6.70 -1.09 27.97
CA GLU A 148 -6.51 -2.54 27.79
C GLU A 148 -6.46 -3.05 26.32
N THR A 149 -6.63 -2.12 25.36
CA THR A 149 -6.53 -2.38 23.93
C THR A 149 -5.08 -2.21 23.47
N LYS A 150 -4.76 -2.80 22.33
CA LYS A 150 -3.48 -2.59 21.67
C LYS A 150 -3.40 -1.24 20.92
N SER A 151 -4.39 -0.37 21.12
CA SER A 151 -4.44 0.96 20.50
C SER A 151 -3.44 1.90 21.15
N ILE A 152 -2.85 2.78 20.36
CA ILE A 152 -1.89 3.79 20.78
C ILE A 152 -2.49 5.17 20.54
N GLY A 153 -2.21 6.10 21.43
CA GLY A 153 -2.60 7.50 21.28
C GLY A 153 -1.77 8.41 22.18
N PHE A 154 -2.02 9.69 22.06
CA PHE A 154 -1.38 10.70 22.91
C PHE A 154 -1.97 10.69 24.32
N ARG A 155 -1.09 10.80 25.31
CA ARG A 155 -1.52 11.03 26.69
C ARG A 155 -2.12 12.44 26.81
N SER A 156 -3.20 12.55 27.56
CA SER A 156 -3.90 13.82 27.80
C SER A 156 -3.14 14.77 28.71
N ASP A 157 -2.12 14.29 29.43
CA ASP A 157 -1.30 15.09 30.36
C ASP A 157 0.03 15.52 29.72
N THR A 158 0.17 15.44 28.39
CA THR A 158 1.36 15.88 27.64
C THR A 158 0.98 16.78 26.46
N ASP A 159 1.95 17.53 25.96
CA ASP A 159 1.82 18.37 24.75
C ASP A 159 2.19 17.59 23.46
N GLY A 160 2.15 16.26 23.48
CA GLY A 160 2.68 15.41 22.40
C GLY A 160 2.06 15.73 21.04
N GLU A 161 0.74 15.82 20.95
CA GLU A 161 0.07 16.17 19.71
C GLU A 161 0.41 17.59 19.23
N ALA A 162 0.55 18.56 20.15
CA ALA A 162 0.99 19.91 19.81
C ALA A 162 2.42 19.93 19.25
N ARG A 163 3.33 19.10 19.79
CA ARG A 163 4.69 18.95 19.27
C ARG A 163 4.69 18.34 17.85
N VAL A 164 3.87 17.32 17.59
CA VAL A 164 3.70 16.78 16.24
C VAL A 164 3.20 17.84 15.28
N ASN A 165 2.21 18.63 15.66
CA ASN A 165 1.67 19.72 14.84
C ASN A 165 2.71 20.81 14.56
N ALA A 166 3.59 21.15 15.52
CA ALA A 166 4.68 22.09 15.33
C ALA A 166 5.71 21.56 14.32
N ILE A 167 6.12 20.30 14.45
CA ILE A 167 7.04 19.64 13.50
C ILE A 167 6.43 19.63 12.11
N ARG A 168 5.17 19.25 11.99
CA ARG A 168 4.43 19.23 10.71
C ARG A 168 4.40 20.62 10.06
N ALA A 169 3.99 21.63 10.80
CA ALA A 169 3.89 23.01 10.30
C ALA A 169 5.24 23.56 9.83
N ASP A 170 6.31 23.29 10.55
CA ASP A 170 7.65 23.69 10.17
C ASP A 170 8.18 22.91 8.97
N LEU A 171 7.91 21.60 8.90
CA LEU A 171 8.25 20.78 7.73
C LEU A 171 7.56 21.33 6.48
N GLU A 172 6.25 21.59 6.55
CA GLU A 172 5.46 22.15 5.45
C GLU A 172 5.97 23.52 5.01
N ARG A 173 6.38 24.37 5.95
CA ARG A 173 6.83 25.73 5.67
C ARG A 173 8.29 25.83 5.21
N LEU A 174 9.19 24.99 5.73
CA LEU A 174 10.63 25.16 5.59
C LEU A 174 11.31 24.10 4.71
N CYS A 175 10.71 22.92 4.62
CA CYS A 175 11.37 21.75 4.04
C CYS A 175 10.69 21.21 2.80
N LEU A 176 9.37 21.36 2.69
CA LEU A 176 8.61 20.90 1.52
C LEU A 176 8.62 21.94 0.41
N ASP A 177 8.28 21.50 -0.80
CA ASP A 177 8.03 22.40 -1.91
C ASP A 177 6.84 23.34 -1.60
N GLU A 178 6.91 24.59 -2.05
CA GLU A 178 5.93 25.62 -1.72
C GLU A 178 4.48 25.18 -1.95
N GLY A 179 3.65 25.30 -0.93
CA GLY A 179 2.23 24.92 -0.95
C GLY A 179 1.98 23.42 -0.87
N ALA A 180 3.01 22.60 -0.57
CA ALA A 180 2.84 21.20 -0.23
C ALA A 180 2.43 21.05 1.24
N PHE A 181 1.86 19.89 1.58
CA PHE A 181 1.47 19.54 2.93
C PHE A 181 1.73 18.07 3.22
N VAL A 182 1.85 17.73 4.51
CA VAL A 182 1.96 16.36 4.99
C VAL A 182 0.59 15.68 4.94
N ASP A 183 0.50 14.58 4.21
CA ASP A 183 -0.75 13.84 4.06
C ASP A 183 -1.04 12.94 5.25
N ASN A 184 -0.03 12.21 5.68
CA ASN A 184 -0.14 11.24 6.75
C ASN A 184 1.12 11.25 7.62
N ILE A 185 0.92 10.97 8.90
CA ILE A 185 1.98 10.87 9.91
C ILE A 185 1.95 9.46 10.46
N HIS A 186 3.09 8.76 10.35
CA HIS A 186 3.27 7.47 11.00
C HIS A 186 4.25 7.60 12.15
N MET A 187 3.85 7.12 13.33
CA MET A 187 4.66 7.21 14.54
C MET A 187 5.08 5.81 14.99
N PHE A 188 6.38 5.58 14.99
CA PHE A 188 6.95 4.37 15.57
C PHE A 188 7.08 4.53 17.08
N VAL A 189 6.75 3.47 17.80
CA VAL A 189 6.96 3.40 19.25
C VAL A 189 8.06 2.40 19.56
N ASN A 190 8.99 2.80 20.42
CA ASN A 190 10.09 1.96 20.85
C ASN A 190 9.63 0.91 21.87
N THR A 191 9.05 -0.18 21.39
CA THR A 191 8.58 -1.28 22.23
C THR A 191 8.69 -2.60 21.52
N ASN A 192 8.89 -3.68 22.28
CA ASN A 192 8.85 -5.06 21.76
C ASN A 192 7.42 -5.63 21.68
N ALA A 193 6.43 -4.92 22.19
CA ALA A 193 5.04 -5.36 22.08
C ALA A 193 4.54 -5.14 20.64
N SER A 194 3.82 -6.13 20.10
CA SER A 194 3.13 -5.94 18.82
C SER A 194 1.89 -5.07 19.06
N VAL A 195 2.01 -3.80 18.74
CA VAL A 195 0.97 -2.78 18.91
C VAL A 195 0.81 -1.98 17.63
N GLY A 196 -0.43 -1.54 17.36
CA GLY A 196 -0.74 -0.70 16.22
C GLY A 196 -2.11 -0.06 16.38
N SER A 197 -2.30 1.09 15.76
CA SER A 197 -3.61 1.75 15.63
C SER A 197 -3.52 2.91 14.63
N ALA A 198 -4.68 3.40 14.21
CA ALA A 198 -4.76 4.59 13.37
C ALA A 198 -5.96 5.46 13.71
N SER A 199 -5.78 6.78 13.61
CA SER A 199 -6.84 7.77 13.80
C SER A 199 -6.57 9.03 12.96
N GLY A 200 -7.52 9.44 12.13
CA GLY A 200 -7.39 10.65 11.32
C GLY A 200 -6.28 10.54 10.29
N ILE A 201 -5.23 11.36 10.43
CA ILE A 201 -4.01 11.34 9.61
C ILE A 201 -2.87 10.57 10.31
N TYR A 202 -3.07 10.18 11.56
CA TYR A 202 -2.09 9.46 12.36
C TYR A 202 -2.22 7.95 12.18
N SER A 203 -1.09 7.27 12.19
CA SER A 203 -0.99 5.83 12.37
C SER A 203 0.20 5.53 13.27
N PHE A 204 0.12 4.46 14.02
CA PHE A 204 1.09 4.08 15.03
C PHE A 204 1.42 2.61 14.89
N SER A 205 2.70 2.26 15.05
CA SER A 205 3.11 0.86 15.17
C SER A 205 4.43 0.74 15.93
N THR A 206 4.78 -0.46 16.35
CA THR A 206 6.14 -0.73 16.83
C THR A 206 7.13 -0.59 15.67
N GLY A 207 8.29 0.03 15.93
CA GLY A 207 9.34 0.22 14.93
C GLY A 207 10.08 -1.07 14.57
N GLY A 208 10.34 -1.91 15.57
CA GLY A 208 11.08 -3.17 15.43
C GLY A 208 10.27 -4.35 14.89
N ALA A 209 8.99 -4.17 14.52
CA ALA A 209 8.15 -5.26 14.05
C ALA A 209 8.73 -5.97 12.82
N GLU A 210 8.76 -7.29 12.85
CA GLU A 210 9.13 -8.10 11.69
C GLU A 210 8.00 -8.21 10.65
N ASP A 211 6.78 -7.86 11.04
CA ASP A 211 5.59 -7.88 10.20
C ASP A 211 5.39 -6.55 9.45
N TYR A 212 4.30 -6.45 8.69
CA TYR A 212 3.92 -5.26 7.93
C TYR A 212 2.96 -4.34 8.73
N ALA A 213 3.15 -4.20 10.04
CA ALA A 213 2.27 -3.41 10.90
C ALA A 213 2.15 -1.95 10.44
N MET A 214 3.26 -1.32 10.04
CA MET A 214 3.22 0.01 9.44
C MET A 214 2.29 0.08 8.23
N ALA A 215 2.39 -0.89 7.31
CA ALA A 215 1.56 -0.89 6.10
C ALA A 215 0.07 -1.06 6.43
N HIS A 216 -0.25 -1.90 7.40
CA HIS A 216 -1.61 -2.12 7.89
C HIS A 216 -2.18 -0.83 8.49
N GLU A 217 -1.50 -0.27 9.51
CA GLU A 217 -1.98 0.91 10.23
C GLU A 217 -2.01 2.17 9.35
N LEU A 218 -0.98 2.38 8.53
CA LEU A 218 -0.96 3.48 7.59
C LEU A 218 -2.14 3.41 6.60
N SER A 219 -2.55 2.21 6.21
CA SER A 219 -3.65 2.04 5.25
C SER A 219 -5.03 2.36 5.83
N HIS A 220 -5.20 2.31 7.15
CA HIS A 220 -6.37 2.89 7.80
C HIS A 220 -6.42 4.41 7.61
N SER A 221 -5.30 5.10 7.80
CA SER A 221 -5.24 6.56 7.68
C SER A 221 -5.25 7.02 6.22
N VAL A 222 -4.47 6.42 5.33
CA VAL A 222 -4.39 6.76 3.90
C VAL A 222 -5.64 6.33 3.14
N GLY A 223 -6.02 5.06 3.24
CA GLY A 223 -7.08 4.44 2.43
C GLY A 223 -8.46 4.49 3.04
N LYS A 224 -8.57 4.88 4.31
CA LYS A 224 -9.79 4.73 5.13
C LYS A 224 -10.29 3.28 5.11
N LEU A 225 -9.35 2.34 5.06
CA LEU A 225 -9.64 0.92 5.12
C LEU A 225 -10.07 0.53 6.53
N GLY A 226 -10.93 -0.44 6.65
CA GLY A 226 -11.33 -1.05 7.91
C GLY A 226 -10.64 -2.38 8.10
N ASP A 227 -10.53 -2.80 9.36
CA ASP A 227 -10.14 -4.14 9.70
C ASP A 227 -11.15 -5.16 9.17
N GLU A 228 -10.69 -6.12 8.38
CA GLU A 228 -11.57 -7.17 7.84
C GLU A 228 -12.04 -8.18 8.92
N TYR A 229 -11.40 -8.16 10.08
CA TYR A 229 -11.89 -8.87 11.28
C TYR A 229 -12.84 -8.01 12.14
N GLY A 230 -12.93 -6.69 11.84
CA GLY A 230 -13.76 -5.73 12.56
C GLY A 230 -15.18 -5.59 11.99
N LEU A 231 -15.87 -4.53 12.43
CA LEU A 231 -17.27 -4.29 12.09
C LEU A 231 -17.53 -2.93 11.44
N ASP A 232 -16.49 -2.17 11.09
CA ASP A 232 -16.66 -0.83 10.52
C ASP A 232 -17.11 -0.87 9.06
N THR A 233 -18.41 -0.91 8.87
CA THR A 233 -19.04 -0.88 7.54
C THR A 233 -18.94 0.46 6.82
N ARG A 234 -18.37 1.51 7.41
CA ARG A 234 -18.09 2.79 6.71
C ARG A 234 -16.90 2.64 5.77
N SER A 235 -16.00 1.72 6.06
CA SER A 235 -14.79 1.47 5.28
C SER A 235 -15.08 0.84 3.92
N PRO A 236 -14.27 1.12 2.88
CA PRO A 236 -14.54 0.64 1.52
C PRO A 236 -14.41 -0.87 1.34
N ASN A 237 -13.68 -1.55 2.20
CA ASN A 237 -13.39 -3.00 2.17
C ASN A 237 -14.25 -3.82 3.14
N VAL A 238 -15.20 -3.19 3.85
CA VAL A 238 -16.14 -3.88 4.74
C VAL A 238 -17.57 -3.49 4.35
N SER A 239 -18.45 -4.46 4.21
CA SER A 239 -19.85 -4.25 3.77
C SER A 239 -20.85 -5.01 4.63
N THR A 240 -22.11 -4.60 4.57
CA THR A 240 -23.25 -5.41 5.03
C THR A 240 -23.70 -6.35 3.91
N GLY A 241 -24.47 -7.38 4.26
CA GLY A 241 -25.00 -8.35 3.29
C GLY A 241 -25.91 -7.75 2.19
N SER A 242 -26.50 -6.56 2.43
CA SER A 242 -27.39 -5.88 1.48
C SER A 242 -26.67 -4.93 0.51
N ASP A 243 -25.45 -4.49 0.83
CA ASP A 243 -24.71 -3.50 0.04
C ASP A 243 -23.23 -3.89 -0.08
N ILE A 244 -22.91 -4.70 -1.08
CA ILE A 244 -21.55 -5.13 -1.38
C ILE A 244 -20.87 -4.03 -2.19
N LYS A 245 -19.97 -3.27 -1.55
CA LYS A 245 -19.28 -2.11 -2.14
C LYS A 245 -18.39 -2.48 -3.34
N TRP A 246 -17.86 -3.69 -3.38
CA TRP A 246 -17.02 -4.24 -4.47
C TRP A 246 -17.76 -5.20 -5.40
N LYS A 247 -19.09 -5.11 -5.47
CA LYS A 247 -19.94 -5.98 -6.30
C LYS A 247 -19.44 -6.13 -7.74
N LYS A 248 -18.93 -5.05 -8.34
CA LYS A 248 -18.40 -5.05 -9.72
C LYS A 248 -17.09 -5.82 -9.88
N MET A 249 -16.40 -6.10 -8.78
CA MET A 249 -15.12 -6.82 -8.78
C MET A 249 -15.28 -8.30 -8.42
N MET A 250 -16.51 -8.75 -8.14
CA MET A 250 -16.74 -10.14 -7.77
C MET A 250 -16.19 -11.11 -8.81
N GLY A 251 -15.45 -12.13 -8.35
CA GLY A 251 -14.80 -13.12 -9.18
C GLY A 251 -13.49 -12.67 -9.84
N TYR A 252 -13.09 -11.38 -9.75
CA TYR A 252 -11.80 -10.92 -10.22
C TYR A 252 -10.72 -11.23 -9.17
N ARG A 253 -9.62 -11.92 -9.57
CA ARG A 253 -8.48 -12.28 -8.70
C ARG A 253 -8.91 -12.79 -7.31
N SER A 254 -9.89 -13.68 -7.29
CA SER A 254 -10.44 -14.27 -6.07
C SER A 254 -11.18 -13.29 -5.14
N ILE A 255 -11.63 -12.14 -5.66
CA ILE A 255 -12.53 -11.25 -4.93
C ILE A 255 -13.89 -11.92 -4.78
N ILE A 256 -14.34 -12.05 -3.55
CA ILE A 256 -15.60 -12.66 -3.14
C ILE A 256 -16.37 -11.71 -2.22
N ALA A 257 -17.51 -12.13 -1.73
CA ALA A 257 -18.15 -11.55 -0.57
C ALA A 257 -18.31 -12.67 0.47
N ARG A 258 -17.53 -12.63 1.51
CA ARG A 258 -17.50 -13.63 2.57
C ARG A 258 -17.76 -12.97 3.91
N GLU A 259 -18.52 -13.62 4.75
CA GLU A 259 -18.67 -13.20 6.14
C GLU A 259 -17.32 -13.25 6.87
N ASN A 260 -17.07 -12.23 7.69
CA ASN A 260 -15.94 -12.23 8.61
C ASN A 260 -16.14 -13.28 9.72
N ASN A 261 -15.18 -13.43 10.62
CA ASN A 261 -15.26 -14.44 11.69
C ASN A 261 -16.47 -14.27 12.61
N ASP A 262 -16.99 -13.04 12.74
CA ASP A 262 -18.16 -12.75 13.55
C ASP A 262 -19.49 -12.98 12.82
N GLY A 263 -19.45 -13.27 11.51
CA GLY A 263 -20.65 -13.50 10.70
C GLY A 263 -21.54 -12.28 10.49
N ARG A 264 -21.05 -11.06 10.81
CA ARG A 264 -21.86 -9.83 10.82
C ARG A 264 -21.63 -8.90 9.65
N VAL A 265 -20.48 -9.01 9.02
CA VAL A 265 -20.09 -8.18 7.88
C VAL A 265 -19.45 -9.03 6.79
N LEU A 266 -19.47 -8.51 5.55
CA LEU A 266 -18.79 -9.13 4.41
C LEU A 266 -17.43 -8.49 4.17
N ILE A 267 -16.47 -9.32 3.79
CA ILE A 267 -15.10 -8.96 3.44
C ILE A 267 -14.74 -9.46 2.03
N PRO A 268 -13.76 -8.84 1.33
CA PRO A 268 -13.51 -9.12 -0.09
C PRO A 268 -12.80 -10.44 -0.36
N THR A 269 -12.14 -11.05 0.64
CA THR A 269 -11.32 -12.25 0.44
C THR A 269 -11.57 -13.28 1.54
N ALA A 270 -11.04 -14.50 1.34
CA ALA A 270 -11.04 -15.53 2.37
C ALA A 270 -9.85 -15.32 3.34
N PHE A 271 -9.86 -14.22 4.11
CA PHE A 271 -8.84 -13.90 5.13
C PHE A 271 -7.41 -13.79 4.57
N ARG A 272 -7.26 -13.28 3.34
CA ARG A 272 -5.97 -13.23 2.63
C ARG A 272 -5.49 -11.81 2.33
N CYS A 273 -6.02 -10.82 3.02
CA CYS A 273 -5.69 -9.41 2.84
C CYS A 273 -4.82 -8.90 4.00
N ASN A 274 -3.99 -7.88 3.72
CA ASN A 274 -3.24 -7.16 4.75
C ASN A 274 -4.17 -6.59 5.82
N MET A 275 -5.37 -6.12 5.45
CA MET A 275 -6.37 -5.60 6.41
C MET A 275 -7.05 -6.68 7.25
N TYR A 276 -6.76 -7.95 7.03
CA TYR A 276 -7.11 -9.05 7.92
C TYR A 276 -5.91 -9.51 8.77
N GLN A 277 -4.72 -9.52 8.16
CA GLN A 277 -3.46 -9.92 8.79
C GLN A 277 -2.28 -9.19 8.13
N SER A 278 -1.52 -8.42 8.89
CA SER A 278 -0.50 -7.48 8.40
C SER A 278 0.61 -8.09 7.53
N ASN A 279 0.89 -9.38 7.66
CA ASN A 279 1.89 -10.08 6.85
C ASN A 279 1.37 -10.59 5.49
N ARG A 280 0.21 -10.13 5.03
CA ARG A 280 -0.38 -10.48 3.74
C ARG A 280 -0.29 -9.33 2.74
N PRO A 281 -0.37 -9.59 1.42
CA PRO A 281 -0.56 -8.53 0.45
C PRO A 281 -1.95 -7.91 0.57
N PHE A 282 -2.13 -6.68 0.11
CA PHE A 282 -3.45 -6.08 -0.03
C PHE A 282 -4.24 -6.78 -1.16
N CYS A 283 -5.51 -7.03 -0.94
CA CYS A 283 -6.42 -7.46 -2.00
C CYS A 283 -6.74 -6.30 -2.96
N GLU A 284 -7.27 -6.61 -4.15
CA GLU A 284 -7.55 -5.60 -5.17
C GLU A 284 -8.56 -4.53 -4.72
N VAL A 285 -9.50 -4.86 -3.85
CA VAL A 285 -10.45 -3.88 -3.28
C VAL A 285 -9.69 -2.85 -2.44
N CYS A 286 -8.79 -3.32 -1.57
CA CYS A 286 -7.98 -2.45 -0.72
C CYS A 286 -6.98 -1.64 -1.55
N ARG A 287 -6.31 -2.25 -2.55
CA ARG A 287 -5.40 -1.54 -3.46
C ARG A 287 -6.10 -0.39 -4.18
N LEU A 288 -7.27 -0.63 -4.75
CA LEU A 288 -8.03 0.42 -5.44
C LEU A 288 -8.52 1.52 -4.50
N ALA A 289 -8.88 1.19 -3.27
CA ALA A 289 -9.26 2.18 -2.26
C ALA A 289 -8.06 3.06 -1.86
N LEU A 290 -6.88 2.46 -1.66
CA LEU A 290 -5.63 3.18 -1.39
C LEU A 290 -5.28 4.13 -2.54
N VAL A 291 -5.25 3.65 -3.78
CA VAL A 291 -4.96 4.48 -4.96
C VAL A 291 -5.89 5.68 -5.06
N ARG A 292 -7.19 5.47 -4.84
CA ARG A 292 -8.19 6.55 -4.85
C ARG A 292 -7.89 7.66 -3.86
N ARG A 293 -7.36 7.30 -2.70
CA ARG A 293 -7.11 8.24 -1.61
C ARG A 293 -5.75 8.91 -1.72
N MET A 294 -4.73 8.16 -2.15
CA MET A 294 -3.38 8.69 -2.37
C MET A 294 -3.38 9.83 -3.40
N PHE A 295 -4.23 9.72 -4.41
CA PHE A 295 -4.28 10.67 -5.51
C PHE A 295 -5.67 11.32 -5.56
N SER A 296 -5.84 12.37 -4.76
CA SER A 296 -6.99 13.27 -4.88
C SER A 296 -6.94 14.01 -6.22
N THR A 297 -8.08 14.52 -6.67
CA THR A 297 -8.25 15.20 -7.96
C THR A 297 -7.25 16.35 -8.18
N GLU A 298 -6.79 16.98 -7.12
CA GLU A 298 -5.83 18.09 -7.17
C GLU A 298 -4.40 17.65 -7.49
N ARG A 299 -4.04 16.40 -7.18
CA ARG A 299 -2.70 15.81 -7.41
C ARG A 299 -2.59 15.04 -8.71
N ILE A 300 -3.72 14.75 -9.37
CA ILE A 300 -3.77 13.96 -10.62
C ILE A 300 -3.30 14.77 -11.83
N GLN A 301 -3.05 16.07 -11.69
CA GLN A 301 -2.80 16.99 -12.82
C GLN A 301 -1.60 16.60 -13.71
N ASN A 302 -0.76 15.66 -13.29
CA ASN A 302 0.48 15.29 -13.98
C ASN A 302 0.53 13.84 -14.49
N GLY A 303 -0.53 13.36 -15.10
CA GLY A 303 -0.44 12.20 -16.00
C GLY A 303 -0.89 10.86 -15.44
N MET A 304 -1.27 10.74 -14.15
CA MET A 304 -1.83 9.50 -13.62
C MET A 304 -3.37 9.57 -13.53
N GLU A 305 -4.02 9.63 -14.69
CA GLU A 305 -5.48 9.72 -14.74
C GLU A 305 -6.18 8.37 -14.62
N LEU A 306 -5.45 7.28 -14.87
CA LEU A 306 -5.97 5.92 -14.86
C LEU A 306 -5.06 5.00 -14.05
N TYR A 307 -5.64 4.19 -13.20
CA TYR A 307 -4.99 3.04 -12.59
C TYR A 307 -5.52 1.76 -13.24
N VAL A 308 -4.62 0.95 -13.75
CA VAL A 308 -4.95 -0.34 -14.38
C VAL A 308 -4.40 -1.44 -13.48
N ALA A 309 -5.29 -2.24 -12.90
CA ALA A 309 -4.90 -3.40 -12.11
C ALA A 309 -4.28 -4.48 -13.03
N ASP A 310 -3.43 -5.33 -12.46
CA ASP A 310 -2.84 -6.43 -13.23
C ASP A 310 -3.92 -7.32 -13.83
N PRO A 311 -3.82 -7.69 -15.13
CA PRO A 311 -4.81 -8.50 -15.77
C PRO A 311 -4.85 -9.92 -15.18
N GLU A 312 -6.05 -10.44 -15.00
CA GLU A 312 -6.26 -11.87 -14.81
C GLU A 312 -6.36 -12.51 -16.19
N VAL A 313 -5.44 -13.41 -16.50
CA VAL A 313 -5.42 -14.14 -17.77
C VAL A 313 -5.94 -15.53 -17.52
N THR A 314 -7.03 -15.90 -18.20
CA THR A 314 -7.60 -17.25 -18.16
C THR A 314 -7.53 -17.84 -19.55
N THR A 315 -6.95 -19.03 -19.66
CA THR A 315 -6.93 -19.81 -20.90
C THR A 315 -7.89 -20.98 -20.77
N ALA A 316 -8.68 -21.22 -21.79
CA ALA A 316 -9.53 -22.39 -21.90
C ALA A 316 -9.18 -23.17 -23.17
N HIS A 317 -9.10 -24.49 -23.06
CA HIS A 317 -8.96 -25.39 -24.19
C HIS A 317 -10.35 -25.75 -24.68
N ASN A 318 -10.64 -25.54 -25.96
CA ASN A 318 -11.96 -25.80 -26.54
C ASN A 318 -12.19 -27.28 -26.89
N ASN A 319 -11.46 -28.21 -26.31
CA ASN A 319 -11.68 -29.64 -26.56
C ASN A 319 -12.90 -30.09 -25.77
N THR A 320 -13.92 -30.60 -26.47
CA THR A 320 -15.26 -30.93 -25.97
C THR A 320 -15.31 -32.08 -24.96
N GLU A 321 -14.19 -32.74 -24.67
CA GLU A 321 -14.12 -33.85 -23.71
C GLU A 321 -13.49 -33.48 -22.35
N ASP A 322 -12.77 -32.33 -22.23
CA ASP A 322 -12.16 -31.90 -20.96
C ASP A 322 -12.32 -30.39 -20.77
N SER A 323 -13.43 -29.98 -20.20
CA SER A 323 -13.67 -28.59 -19.80
C SER A 323 -12.94 -28.24 -18.49
N GLU A 324 -11.64 -28.50 -18.36
CA GLU A 324 -10.85 -27.98 -17.27
C GLU A 324 -10.40 -26.56 -17.57
N LEU A 325 -10.91 -25.61 -16.80
CA LEU A 325 -10.46 -24.22 -16.78
C LEU A 325 -9.05 -24.19 -16.14
N TYR A 326 -8.01 -24.08 -16.96
CA TYR A 326 -6.66 -23.95 -16.44
C TYR A 326 -6.35 -22.50 -16.03
N ARG A 327 -6.11 -22.28 -14.75
CA ARG A 327 -5.43 -21.08 -14.29
C ARG A 327 -3.95 -21.20 -14.63
N VAL A 328 -3.52 -20.46 -15.65
CA VAL A 328 -2.12 -20.49 -16.09
C VAL A 328 -1.38 -19.29 -15.51
N THR A 329 -0.36 -19.56 -14.71
CA THR A 329 0.71 -18.60 -14.48
C THR A 329 1.62 -18.58 -15.72
N GLN A 330 2.10 -17.42 -16.13
CA GLN A 330 2.83 -17.17 -17.41
C GLN A 330 3.92 -18.19 -17.80
N LYS A 331 4.47 -18.92 -16.85
CA LYS A 331 5.58 -19.88 -17.11
C LYS A 331 5.17 -21.24 -17.67
N ASN A 332 3.88 -21.60 -17.67
CA ASN A 332 3.45 -22.97 -18.03
C ASN A 332 2.62 -23.08 -19.32
N LEU A 333 2.41 -21.96 -20.03
CA LEU A 333 1.52 -21.94 -21.21
C LEU A 333 2.05 -22.78 -22.38
N LEU A 334 3.33 -22.69 -22.65
CA LEU A 334 3.93 -23.28 -23.85
C LEU A 334 4.14 -24.81 -23.79
N ASN A 335 4.17 -25.39 -22.58
CA ASN A 335 4.51 -26.82 -22.45
C ASN A 335 3.32 -27.78 -22.46
N LYS A 336 2.08 -27.29 -22.52
CA LYS A 336 0.87 -28.14 -22.42
C LYS A 336 -0.10 -28.01 -23.60
N VAL A 337 0.12 -27.08 -24.53
CA VAL A 337 -0.77 -26.86 -25.67
C VAL A 337 -0.22 -27.59 -26.88
N GLN A 338 -0.83 -28.70 -27.28
CA GLN A 338 -0.45 -29.43 -28.48
C GLN A 338 -1.03 -28.83 -29.77
N ASN A 339 -2.05 -27.97 -29.64
CA ASN A 339 -2.69 -27.34 -30.79
C ASN A 339 -3.18 -25.93 -30.42
N ILE A 340 -2.57 -24.89 -31.01
CA ILE A 340 -2.85 -23.48 -30.69
C ILE A 340 -4.26 -23.05 -31.19
N SER A 341 -4.81 -23.72 -32.19
CA SER A 341 -6.14 -23.40 -32.75
C SER A 341 -7.29 -23.60 -31.75
N ASP A 342 -7.08 -24.41 -30.72
CA ASP A 342 -8.11 -24.76 -29.74
C ASP A 342 -7.99 -23.94 -28.44
N LEU A 343 -7.08 -22.94 -28.41
CA LEU A 343 -6.85 -22.10 -27.23
C LEU A 343 -7.70 -20.83 -27.28
N SER A 344 -8.55 -20.62 -26.30
CA SER A 344 -9.19 -19.33 -26.05
C SER A 344 -8.50 -18.61 -24.89
N LEU A 345 -8.22 -17.31 -25.05
CA LEU A 345 -7.62 -16.45 -24.06
C LEU A 345 -8.66 -15.43 -23.57
N SER A 346 -8.97 -15.45 -22.29
CA SER A 346 -9.77 -14.44 -21.64
C SER A 346 -8.90 -13.53 -20.79
N LEU A 347 -8.99 -12.23 -21.02
CA LEU A 347 -8.30 -11.20 -20.25
C LEU A 347 -9.33 -10.41 -19.47
N ARG A 348 -9.15 -10.33 -18.17
CA ARG A 348 -9.95 -9.48 -17.28
C ARG A 348 -9.05 -8.55 -16.49
N THR A 349 -9.35 -7.26 -16.54
CA THR A 349 -8.66 -6.26 -15.73
C THR A 349 -9.66 -5.26 -15.16
N VAL A 350 -9.24 -4.55 -14.12
CA VAL A 350 -10.00 -3.43 -13.54
C VAL A 350 -9.26 -2.15 -13.86
N ILE A 351 -9.97 -1.22 -14.50
CA ILE A 351 -9.45 0.11 -14.81
C ILE A 351 -10.21 1.11 -13.95
N GLN A 352 -9.48 1.87 -13.17
CA GLN A 352 -10.02 2.94 -12.35
C GLN A 352 -9.68 4.27 -12.98
N ASN A 353 -10.69 5.07 -13.32
CA ASN A 353 -10.54 6.46 -13.68
C ASN A 353 -10.36 7.27 -12.38
N LEU A 354 -9.22 7.90 -12.24
CA LEU A 354 -8.87 8.75 -11.10
C LEU A 354 -9.21 10.22 -11.37
N SER A 355 -9.47 10.58 -12.64
CA SER A 355 -9.86 11.94 -13.03
C SER A 355 -11.35 12.16 -12.83
N ASP A 356 -11.75 13.44 -12.81
CA ASP A 356 -13.17 13.89 -12.82
C ASP A 356 -13.76 13.96 -14.22
N ARG A 357 -12.97 13.65 -15.27
CA ARG A 357 -13.36 13.68 -16.68
C ARG A 357 -13.68 12.29 -17.18
N GLU A 358 -14.63 12.19 -18.11
CA GLU A 358 -14.86 10.94 -18.84
C GLU A 358 -13.65 10.61 -19.70
N ARG A 359 -13.18 9.34 -19.63
CA ARG A 359 -12.05 8.84 -20.41
C ARG A 359 -12.45 7.66 -21.25
N LYS A 360 -12.07 7.68 -22.53
CA LYS A 360 -12.18 6.54 -23.44
C LYS A 360 -10.90 5.72 -23.32
N VAL A 361 -11.06 4.45 -23.00
CA VAL A 361 -9.91 3.52 -22.87
C VAL A 361 -9.94 2.58 -24.07
N LYS A 362 -8.80 2.46 -24.76
CA LYS A 362 -8.58 1.45 -25.81
C LYS A 362 -7.68 0.36 -25.23
N LEU A 363 -8.19 -0.85 -25.17
CA LEU A 363 -7.36 -2.01 -24.82
C LEU A 363 -6.63 -2.45 -26.08
N VAL A 364 -5.28 -2.49 -26.01
CA VAL A 364 -4.43 -3.02 -27.08
C VAL A 364 -3.73 -4.26 -26.53
N LEU A 365 -3.97 -5.40 -27.16
CA LEU A 365 -3.26 -6.64 -26.86
C LEU A 365 -2.04 -6.74 -27.78
N GLY A 366 -0.84 -6.68 -27.21
CA GLY A 366 0.41 -6.96 -27.90
C GLY A 366 0.81 -8.42 -27.63
N VAL A 367 1.09 -9.17 -28.67
CA VAL A 367 1.77 -10.47 -28.57
C VAL A 367 3.23 -10.21 -28.91
N VAL A 368 4.12 -10.44 -27.93
CA VAL A 368 5.56 -10.29 -28.09
C VAL A 368 6.20 -11.67 -28.18
#